data_d214714acd052659288d5b294889491f
#
_entry.id   d214714acd052659288d5b294889491f
#
_cell.length_a   1.000
_cell.length_b   1.000
_cell.length_c   1.000
_cell.angle_alpha   90.00
_cell.angle_beta   90.00
_cell.angle_gamma   90.00
#
_symmetry.space_group_name_H-M   'P 1'
#
loop_
_entity.id
_entity.type
_entity.pdbx_description
1 polymer ?
#
loop_
_entity_poly.entity_id
_entity_poly.type
_entity_poly.pdbx_seq_one_letter_code
_entity_poly.pdbx_strand_id
1 'polypeptide(L)'
;MAKAVEFRINIKSEDGGVLKRLTVEADGLDDILSEVGNTAVATGNRLREMADKSLVFDTAVRSIRDLSDMVGGLVEPFDSFETAMRSANTMAGKSGDEFEALTGQITELSKNIPLAREELANGLYQVISNGVPEDNWIEFLNKSSRSAVGGIADLGETVTVTSTLIKNYGLEWDQAGNIQDKIQMTAKNGVTSFEQLAQALPRVSGSASQLGVSMDELMAVFATTTGVTGDTAEVSTQLAAVLNSLIKPSAEATKAANEMGIGFNAASIQAAGGLENFLLGLDASIQEYSAKTGQLSQTIYTSVRDKK
;
A
#
# COMPACT_ATOMS: atom_id res chain seq x y z
N MET A 1 30.97 -0.42 24.81
CA MET A 1 31.35 -1.85 24.85
C MET A 1 30.55 -2.52 23.76
N ALA A 2 31.22 -2.95 22.67
CA ALA A 2 30.56 -3.68 21.60
C ALA A 2 30.10 -5.05 22.09
N LYS A 3 28.82 -5.40 21.87
CA LYS A 3 28.30 -6.75 22.15
C LYS A 3 28.79 -7.69 21.04
N ALA A 4 29.57 -8.69 21.41
CA ALA A 4 29.94 -9.77 20.50
C ALA A 4 28.69 -10.60 20.15
N VAL A 5 28.45 -10.83 18.87
CA VAL A 5 27.41 -11.73 18.40
C VAL A 5 28.04 -13.06 18.03
N GLU A 6 27.65 -14.13 18.74
CA GLU A 6 28.19 -15.49 18.54
C GLU A 6 27.25 -16.26 17.58
N PHE A 7 27.72 -16.56 16.37
CA PHE A 7 27.02 -17.44 15.42
C PHE A 7 27.58 -18.86 15.52
N ARG A 8 26.70 -19.84 15.75
CA ARG A 8 27.04 -21.25 15.65
C ARG A 8 26.58 -21.82 14.33
N ILE A 9 27.51 -22.08 13.42
CA ILE A 9 27.24 -22.83 12.21
C ILE A 9 27.57 -24.30 12.49
N ASN A 10 26.56 -25.16 12.53
CA ASN A 10 26.73 -26.62 12.68
C ASN A 10 26.81 -27.23 11.29
N ILE A 11 27.99 -27.39 10.74
CA ILE A 11 28.22 -28.18 9.53
C ILE A 11 28.48 -29.63 9.96
N LYS A 12 27.49 -30.51 9.74
CA LYS A 12 27.71 -31.96 9.84
C LYS A 12 28.40 -32.45 8.59
N SER A 13 29.68 -32.74 8.66
CA SER A 13 30.31 -33.61 7.66
C SER A 13 30.25 -35.06 8.16
N GLU A 14 29.97 -36.00 7.27
CA GLU A 14 29.98 -37.45 7.60
C GLU A 14 31.35 -37.97 8.06
N ASP A 15 32.41 -37.19 7.93
CA ASP A 15 33.78 -37.56 8.24
C ASP A 15 34.42 -36.82 9.42
N GLY A 16 33.67 -36.49 10.46
CA GLY A 16 34.24 -36.07 11.77
C GLY A 16 35.06 -34.78 11.75
N GLY A 17 34.78 -33.82 10.86
CA GLY A 17 35.54 -32.57 10.71
C GLY A 17 35.29 -31.55 11.81
N VAL A 18 36.33 -30.83 12.18
CA VAL A 18 36.49 -29.89 13.25
C VAL A 18 35.52 -28.71 13.23
N LEU A 19 34.76 -28.49 14.30
CA LEU A 19 34.01 -27.27 14.58
C LEU A 19 34.95 -26.10 14.80
N LYS A 20 34.97 -25.10 13.92
CA LYS A 20 35.63 -23.80 14.18
C LYS A 20 34.62 -22.84 14.82
N ARG A 21 34.93 -22.37 16.02
CA ARG A 21 34.16 -21.27 16.66
C ARG A 21 34.66 -19.96 16.06
N LEU A 22 33.80 -19.22 15.41
CA LEU A 22 34.08 -17.86 14.99
C LEU A 22 33.40 -16.90 15.97
N THR A 23 34.22 -16.06 16.63
CA THR A 23 33.72 -14.94 17.42
C THR A 23 33.94 -13.67 16.58
N VAL A 24 32.90 -12.92 16.33
CA VAL A 24 32.94 -11.72 15.49
C VAL A 24 32.70 -10.51 16.35
N GLU A 25 33.62 -9.55 16.33
CA GLU A 25 33.34 -8.17 16.75
C GLU A 25 32.80 -7.37 15.57
N ALA A 26 31.88 -6.42 15.83
CA ALA A 26 31.09 -5.75 14.79
C ALA A 26 31.93 -5.04 13.71
N ASP A 27 33.15 -4.65 13.99
CA ASP A 27 34.04 -3.93 13.09
C ASP A 27 34.84 -4.83 12.11
N GLY A 28 34.73 -6.16 12.24
CA GLY A 28 35.46 -7.14 11.43
C GLY A 28 34.56 -8.06 10.59
N LEU A 29 33.28 -7.75 10.46
CA LEU A 29 32.30 -8.61 9.79
C LEU A 29 32.61 -8.82 8.31
N ASP A 30 33.03 -7.77 7.60
CA ASP A 30 33.39 -7.81 6.17
C ASP A 30 34.60 -8.67 5.90
N ASP A 31 35.63 -8.64 6.78
CA ASP A 31 36.83 -9.46 6.66
C ASP A 31 36.51 -10.93 6.88
N ILE A 32 35.60 -11.23 7.80
CA ILE A 32 35.22 -12.61 8.12
C ILE A 32 34.28 -13.19 7.05
N LEU A 33 33.38 -12.42 6.50
CA LEU A 33 32.53 -12.84 5.39
C LEU A 33 33.36 -13.09 4.13
N SER A 34 34.39 -12.26 3.88
CA SER A 34 35.36 -12.46 2.82
C SER A 34 36.20 -13.73 3.06
N GLU A 35 36.63 -13.99 4.30
CA GLU A 35 37.41 -15.19 4.67
C GLU A 35 36.55 -16.46 4.60
N VAL A 36 35.29 -16.42 5.02
CA VAL A 36 34.31 -17.52 4.90
C VAL A 36 34.02 -17.77 3.43
N GLY A 37 33.82 -16.74 2.62
CA GLY A 37 33.62 -16.84 1.17
C GLY A 37 34.84 -17.45 0.47
N ASN A 38 36.03 -16.98 0.80
CA ASN A 38 37.30 -17.50 0.25
C ASN A 38 37.56 -18.94 0.70
N THR A 39 37.24 -19.29 1.96
CA THR A 39 37.38 -20.66 2.49
C THR A 39 36.37 -21.61 1.84
N ALA A 40 35.13 -21.16 1.61
CA ALA A 40 34.12 -21.94 0.89
C ALA A 40 34.52 -22.19 -0.58
N VAL A 41 35.06 -21.17 -1.26
CA VAL A 41 35.57 -21.30 -2.64
C VAL A 41 36.81 -22.18 -2.69
N ALA A 42 37.76 -22.04 -1.76
CA ALA A 42 38.95 -22.88 -1.68
C ALA A 42 38.61 -24.35 -1.36
N THR A 43 37.64 -24.56 -0.47
CA THR A 43 37.10 -25.90 -0.16
C THR A 43 36.38 -26.49 -1.36
N GLY A 44 35.54 -25.70 -2.05
CA GLY A 44 34.87 -26.09 -3.28
C GLY A 44 35.83 -26.45 -4.40
N ASN A 45 36.95 -25.71 -4.54
CA ASN A 45 37.99 -26.02 -5.53
C ASN A 45 38.79 -27.28 -5.17
N ARG A 46 39.15 -27.47 -3.89
CA ARG A 46 39.79 -28.70 -3.40
C ARG A 46 38.90 -29.93 -3.55
N LEU A 47 37.63 -29.76 -3.32
CA LEU A 47 36.62 -30.78 -3.51
C LEU A 47 36.44 -31.07 -5.02
N ARG A 48 36.51 -30.07 -5.93
CA ARG A 48 36.51 -30.28 -7.39
C ARG A 48 37.71 -31.09 -7.89
N GLU A 49 38.91 -30.84 -7.37
CA GLU A 49 40.10 -31.59 -7.69
C GLU A 49 40.02 -33.07 -7.23
N MET A 50 39.22 -33.35 -6.20
CA MET A 50 38.97 -34.71 -5.72
C MET A 50 37.83 -35.44 -6.46
N ALA A 51 37.02 -34.71 -7.22
CA ALA A 51 35.70 -35.14 -7.73
C ALA A 51 35.64 -35.54 -9.20
N ASP A 52 36.74 -35.84 -9.81
CA ASP A 52 36.73 -36.38 -11.19
C ASP A 52 36.02 -37.76 -11.31
N LYS A 53 35.28 -38.16 -10.26
CA LYS A 53 34.65 -39.49 -10.17
C LYS A 53 33.24 -39.61 -9.62
N SER A 54 32.44 -38.57 -9.30
CA SER A 54 31.05 -38.85 -8.87
C SER A 54 30.06 -37.66 -8.94
N LEU A 55 28.88 -37.96 -9.45
CA LEU A 55 27.69 -37.10 -9.60
C LEU A 55 27.13 -36.50 -8.26
N VAL A 56 27.54 -37.02 -7.13
CA VAL A 56 27.14 -36.55 -5.79
C VAL A 56 27.73 -35.17 -5.47
N PHE A 57 28.76 -34.80 -6.18
CA PHE A 57 29.59 -33.64 -5.96
C PHE A 57 29.00 -32.33 -6.49
N ASP A 58 28.31 -32.41 -7.61
CA ASP A 58 27.64 -31.26 -8.21
C ASP A 58 26.49 -30.72 -7.29
N THR A 59 25.88 -31.65 -6.57
CA THR A 59 24.82 -31.31 -5.59
C THR A 59 25.42 -30.63 -4.35
N ALA A 60 26.59 -31.11 -3.87
CA ALA A 60 27.24 -30.49 -2.70
C ALA A 60 27.83 -29.11 -3.01
N VAL A 61 28.38 -28.91 -4.22
CA VAL A 61 28.89 -27.59 -4.67
C VAL A 61 27.76 -26.59 -4.88
N ARG A 62 26.60 -27.00 -5.37
CA ARG A 62 25.40 -26.15 -5.46
C ARG A 62 24.92 -25.76 -4.06
N SER A 63 24.84 -26.72 -3.13
CA SER A 63 24.44 -26.44 -1.74
C SER A 63 25.39 -25.47 -1.01
N ILE A 64 26.72 -25.50 -1.31
CA ILE A 64 27.69 -24.56 -0.73
C ILE A 64 27.55 -23.16 -1.39
N ARG A 65 27.24 -23.09 -2.69
CA ARG A 65 26.98 -21.83 -3.37
C ARG A 65 25.68 -21.21 -2.88
N ASP A 66 24.63 -22.01 -2.72
CA ASP A 66 23.34 -21.60 -2.17
C ASP A 66 23.48 -21.11 -0.71
N LEU A 67 24.38 -21.73 0.10
CA LEU A 67 24.74 -21.27 1.45
C LEU A 67 25.53 -19.96 1.44
N SER A 68 26.44 -19.75 0.48
CA SER A 68 27.19 -18.50 0.34
C SER A 68 26.28 -17.36 -0.10
N ASP A 69 25.37 -17.61 -1.02
CA ASP A 69 24.35 -16.65 -1.47
C ASP A 69 23.33 -16.36 -0.36
N MET A 70 23.00 -17.37 0.48
CA MET A 70 22.13 -17.22 1.65
C MET A 70 22.79 -16.40 2.75
N VAL A 71 24.09 -16.54 2.99
CA VAL A 71 24.85 -15.76 3.99
C VAL A 71 25.06 -14.33 3.49
N GLY A 72 25.40 -14.13 2.20
CA GLY A 72 25.48 -12.81 1.59
C GLY A 72 24.12 -12.08 1.63
N GLY A 73 23.03 -12.79 1.35
CA GLY A 73 21.67 -12.26 1.44
C GLY A 73 21.15 -12.02 2.87
N LEU A 74 21.86 -12.47 3.92
CA LEU A 74 21.46 -12.23 5.33
C LEU A 74 22.05 -10.95 5.93
N VAL A 75 23.10 -10.40 5.35
CA VAL A 75 23.78 -9.20 5.89
C VAL A 75 23.15 -7.92 5.32
N GLU A 76 22.90 -7.85 4.01
CA GLU A 76 22.21 -6.72 3.39
C GLU A 76 20.80 -6.47 3.99
N PRO A 77 19.94 -7.50 4.22
CA PRO A 77 18.64 -7.29 4.83
C PRO A 77 18.66 -6.77 6.28
N PHE A 78 19.76 -6.99 7.01
CA PHE A 78 19.86 -6.50 8.40
C PHE A 78 20.18 -5.00 8.44
N ASP A 79 21.04 -4.53 7.57
CA ASP A 79 21.43 -3.13 7.49
C ASP A 79 20.26 -2.27 6.92
N SER A 80 19.58 -2.77 5.90
CA SER A 80 18.42 -2.11 5.31
C SER A 80 17.24 -2.02 6.28
N PHE A 81 16.95 -3.08 7.03
CA PHE A 81 15.91 -3.08 8.07
C PHE A 81 16.21 -2.10 9.19
N GLU A 82 17.45 -2.08 9.70
CA GLU A 82 17.84 -1.14 10.74
C GLU A 82 17.74 0.31 10.26
N THR A 83 18.17 0.57 9.03
CA THR A 83 18.04 1.88 8.39
C THR A 83 16.57 2.30 8.24
N ALA A 84 15.70 1.40 7.78
CA ALA A 84 14.28 1.66 7.65
C ALA A 84 13.61 1.91 9.02
N MET A 85 13.97 1.13 10.05
CA MET A 85 13.48 1.35 11.42
C MET A 85 13.97 2.69 12.01
N ARG A 86 15.23 3.08 11.77
CA ARG A 86 15.72 4.41 12.16
C ARG A 86 14.97 5.54 11.44
N SER A 87 14.66 5.36 10.16
CA SER A 87 13.83 6.29 9.40
C SER A 87 12.42 6.41 9.99
N ALA A 88 11.75 5.30 10.27
CA ALA A 88 10.45 5.30 10.95
C ALA A 88 10.53 5.99 12.32
N ASN A 89 11.63 5.77 13.04
CA ASN A 89 11.84 6.38 14.36
C ASN A 89 12.04 7.90 14.31
N THR A 90 12.48 8.48 13.19
CA THR A 90 12.53 9.95 13.05
C THR A 90 11.15 10.59 13.25
N MET A 91 10.09 9.86 12.92
CA MET A 91 8.70 10.28 13.09
C MET A 91 8.10 9.80 14.44
N ALA A 92 8.49 8.61 14.90
CA ALA A 92 8.01 8.01 16.15
C ALA A 92 8.61 8.69 17.39
N GLY A 93 9.86 9.16 17.33
CA GLY A 93 10.56 9.82 18.44
C GLY A 93 10.85 8.91 19.62
N LYS A 94 10.96 7.59 19.41
CA LYS A 94 11.22 6.60 20.45
C LYS A 94 12.71 6.48 20.76
N SER A 95 13.06 6.17 22.01
CA SER A 95 14.45 5.99 22.45
C SER A 95 14.60 4.77 23.36
N GLY A 96 15.82 4.20 23.41
CA GLY A 96 16.14 3.08 24.28
C GLY A 96 15.19 1.91 24.14
N ASP A 97 14.66 1.44 25.26
CA ASP A 97 13.80 0.24 25.33
C ASP A 97 12.50 0.38 24.51
N GLU A 98 11.96 1.60 24.35
CA GLU A 98 10.76 1.82 23.55
C GLU A 98 11.02 1.58 22.04
N PHE A 99 12.19 2.00 21.55
CA PHE A 99 12.58 1.74 20.18
C PHE A 99 12.88 0.26 19.95
N GLU A 100 13.53 -0.40 20.91
CA GLU A 100 13.77 -1.85 20.86
C GLU A 100 12.44 -2.62 20.85
N ALA A 101 11.47 -2.22 21.67
CA ALA A 101 10.14 -2.82 21.71
C ALA A 101 9.40 -2.67 20.36
N LEU A 102 9.42 -1.47 19.77
CA LEU A 102 8.81 -1.21 18.47
C LEU A 102 9.48 -2.05 17.37
N THR A 103 10.80 -2.14 17.37
CA THR A 103 11.58 -2.98 16.43
C THR A 103 11.22 -4.46 16.58
N GLY A 104 11.05 -4.90 17.84
CA GLY A 104 10.58 -6.26 18.17
C GLY A 104 9.19 -6.56 17.62
N GLN A 105 8.25 -5.60 17.71
CA GLN A 105 6.90 -5.74 17.18
C GLN A 105 6.90 -5.89 15.64
N ILE A 106 7.70 -5.11 14.91
CA ILE A 106 7.85 -5.25 13.45
C ILE A 106 8.48 -6.60 13.09
N THR A 107 9.49 -7.04 13.85
CA THR A 107 10.10 -8.35 13.66
C THR A 107 9.12 -9.49 13.89
N GLU A 108 8.23 -9.37 14.88
CA GLU A 108 7.20 -10.38 15.14
C GLU A 108 6.15 -10.38 14.01
N LEU A 109 5.76 -9.19 13.52
CA LEU A 109 4.83 -9.04 12.42
C LEU A 109 5.35 -9.74 11.15
N SER A 110 6.64 -9.62 10.85
CA SER A 110 7.28 -10.24 9.67
C SER A 110 7.26 -11.77 9.67
N LYS A 111 7.06 -12.41 10.82
CA LYS A 111 6.94 -13.88 10.88
C LYS A 111 5.60 -14.38 10.31
N ASN A 112 4.59 -13.52 10.27
CA ASN A 112 3.21 -13.89 9.93
C ASN A 112 2.74 -13.29 8.60
N ILE A 113 3.55 -12.42 7.98
CA ILE A 113 3.22 -11.72 6.73
C ILE A 113 4.38 -11.93 5.75
N PRO A 114 4.12 -12.35 4.50
CA PRO A 114 5.15 -12.61 3.51
C PRO A 114 5.68 -11.31 2.87
N LEU A 115 6.12 -10.36 3.70
CA LEU A 115 6.79 -9.12 3.33
C LEU A 115 8.15 -9.04 4.02
N ALA A 116 9.11 -8.40 3.37
CA ALA A 116 10.41 -8.15 3.97
C ALA A 116 10.27 -7.25 5.21
N ARG A 117 11.13 -7.45 6.21
CA ARG A 117 11.14 -6.62 7.43
C ARG A 117 11.38 -5.14 7.12
N GLU A 118 12.23 -4.85 6.16
CA GLU A 118 12.48 -3.51 5.65
C GLU A 118 11.19 -2.87 5.10
N GLU A 119 10.43 -3.61 4.32
CA GLU A 119 9.16 -3.15 3.75
C GLU A 119 8.12 -2.83 4.84
N LEU A 120 8.05 -3.68 5.88
CA LEU A 120 7.21 -3.41 7.06
C LEU A 120 7.66 -2.18 7.84
N ALA A 121 8.98 -1.97 7.98
CA ALA A 121 9.52 -0.78 8.63
C ALA A 121 9.25 0.51 7.81
N ASN A 122 9.34 0.44 6.48
CA ASN A 122 8.94 1.53 5.59
C ASN A 122 7.43 1.77 5.65
N GLY A 123 6.64 0.71 5.75
CA GLY A 123 5.20 0.78 6.00
C GLY A 123 4.87 1.46 7.33
N LEU A 124 5.62 1.17 8.40
CA LEU A 124 5.48 1.85 9.69
C LEU A 124 5.77 3.36 9.56
N TYR A 125 6.81 3.74 8.84
CA TYR A 125 7.07 5.15 8.54
C TYR A 125 5.84 5.80 7.89
N GLN A 126 5.22 5.14 6.91
CA GLN A 126 4.01 5.64 6.25
C GLN A 126 2.82 5.72 7.21
N VAL A 127 2.64 4.74 8.09
CA VAL A 127 1.57 4.75 9.10
C VAL A 127 1.70 5.97 10.00
N ILE A 128 2.90 6.23 10.52
CA ILE A 128 3.16 7.36 11.43
C ILE A 128 3.02 8.69 10.68
N SER A 129 3.62 8.82 9.50
CA SER A 129 3.57 10.05 8.70
C SER A 129 2.16 10.40 8.21
N ASN A 130 1.32 9.39 8.02
CA ASN A 130 -0.10 9.56 7.73
C ASN A 130 -0.94 9.89 8.97
N GLY A 131 -0.34 10.11 10.14
CA GLY A 131 -1.01 10.58 11.35
C GLY A 131 -1.91 9.53 12.02
N VAL A 132 -1.63 8.25 11.82
CA VAL A 132 -2.26 7.18 12.61
C VAL A 132 -1.82 7.35 14.08
N PRO A 133 -2.74 7.30 15.06
CA PRO A 133 -2.37 7.36 16.48
C PRO A 133 -1.47 6.21 16.89
N GLU A 134 -0.59 6.45 17.87
CA GLU A 134 0.41 5.49 18.33
C GLU A 134 -0.20 4.14 18.71
N ASP A 135 -1.29 4.15 19.46
CA ASP A 135 -1.97 2.93 19.91
C ASP A 135 -2.48 2.05 18.75
N ASN A 136 -2.59 2.63 17.54
CA ASN A 136 -3.10 1.93 16.36
C ASN A 136 -1.99 1.52 15.37
N TRP A 137 -0.72 1.94 15.56
CA TRP A 137 0.33 1.74 14.54
C TRP A 137 0.49 0.30 14.10
N ILE A 138 0.67 -0.61 15.02
CA ILE A 138 0.96 -2.02 14.71
C ILE A 138 -0.26 -2.73 14.14
N GLU A 139 -1.44 -2.47 14.71
CA GLU A 139 -2.67 -3.08 14.20
C GLU A 139 -3.02 -2.57 12.80
N PHE A 140 -2.90 -1.26 12.58
CA PHE A 140 -3.12 -0.63 11.27
C PHE A 140 -2.12 -1.17 10.23
N LEU A 141 -0.84 -1.25 10.58
CA LEU A 141 0.20 -1.81 9.72
C LEU A 141 -0.09 -3.28 9.40
N ASN A 142 -0.48 -4.09 10.39
CA ASN A 142 -0.83 -5.50 10.20
C ASN A 142 -1.98 -5.65 9.18
N LYS A 143 -3.07 -4.90 9.37
CA LYS A 143 -4.23 -4.91 8.46
C LYS A 143 -3.80 -4.48 7.05
N SER A 144 -3.06 -3.37 6.94
CA SER A 144 -2.59 -2.84 5.65
C SER A 144 -1.64 -3.79 4.93
N SER A 145 -0.74 -4.43 5.65
CA SER A 145 0.19 -5.41 5.08
C SER A 145 -0.53 -6.64 4.51
N ARG A 146 -1.54 -7.16 5.24
CA ARG A 146 -2.35 -8.28 4.75
C ARG A 146 -3.15 -7.90 3.51
N SER A 147 -3.69 -6.69 3.48
CA SER A 147 -4.46 -6.19 2.35
C SER A 147 -3.58 -5.90 1.14
N ALA A 148 -2.37 -5.37 1.35
CA ALA A 148 -1.37 -5.17 0.29
C ALA A 148 -0.99 -6.51 -0.37
N VAL A 149 -0.68 -7.53 0.43
CA VAL A 149 -0.39 -8.88 -0.07
C VAL A 149 -1.59 -9.48 -0.80
N GLY A 150 -2.77 -9.42 -0.20
CA GLY A 150 -4.00 -9.99 -0.79
C GLY A 150 -4.48 -9.26 -2.04
N GLY A 151 -4.27 -7.95 -2.11
CA GLY A 151 -4.64 -7.08 -3.24
C GLY A 151 -3.55 -6.93 -4.30
N ILE A 152 -2.36 -7.52 -4.08
CA ILE A 152 -1.16 -7.36 -4.94
C ILE A 152 -0.89 -5.85 -5.17
N ALA A 153 -0.78 -5.11 -4.07
CA ALA A 153 -0.60 -3.67 -4.06
C ALA A 153 0.60 -3.25 -3.20
N ASP A 154 1.11 -2.06 -3.42
CA ASP A 154 2.15 -1.47 -2.57
C ASP A 154 1.62 -1.20 -1.16
N LEU A 155 2.45 -1.52 -0.14
CA LEU A 155 2.07 -1.32 1.26
C LEU A 155 1.88 0.16 1.61
N GLY A 156 2.75 1.04 1.11
CA GLY A 156 2.67 2.48 1.35
C GLY A 156 1.41 3.10 0.74
N GLU A 157 1.04 2.67 -0.48
CA GLU A 157 -0.21 3.08 -1.13
C GLU A 157 -1.43 2.56 -0.36
N THR A 158 -1.39 1.32 0.13
CA THR A 158 -2.45 0.73 0.95
C THR A 158 -2.65 1.50 2.26
N VAL A 159 -1.56 1.84 2.95
CA VAL A 159 -1.57 2.71 4.14
C VAL A 159 -2.16 4.07 3.82
N THR A 160 -1.71 4.69 2.73
CA THR A 160 -2.12 6.04 2.33
C THR A 160 -3.61 6.11 1.96
N VAL A 161 -4.12 5.18 1.15
CA VAL A 161 -5.55 5.18 0.79
C VAL A 161 -6.43 4.95 2.01
N THR A 162 -6.07 3.98 2.87
CA THR A 162 -6.84 3.65 4.06
C THR A 162 -6.91 4.83 5.02
N SER A 163 -5.76 5.43 5.34
CA SER A 163 -5.69 6.60 6.24
C SER A 163 -6.40 7.83 5.66
N THR A 164 -6.33 8.03 4.35
CA THR A 164 -7.02 9.12 3.65
C THR A 164 -8.54 8.96 3.73
N LEU A 165 -9.04 7.75 3.50
CA LEU A 165 -10.48 7.46 3.62
C LEU A 165 -10.98 7.62 5.06
N ILE A 166 -10.23 7.15 6.05
CA ILE A 166 -10.54 7.35 7.47
C ILE A 166 -10.71 8.84 7.77
N LYS A 167 -9.73 9.66 7.38
CA LYS A 167 -9.75 11.11 7.64
C LYS A 167 -10.88 11.83 6.89
N ASN A 168 -11.07 11.51 5.60
CA ASN A 168 -12.07 12.18 4.79
C ASN A 168 -13.51 11.87 5.24
N TYR A 169 -13.75 10.66 5.74
CA TYR A 169 -15.08 10.23 6.21
C TYR A 169 -15.25 10.29 7.72
N GLY A 170 -14.23 10.75 8.47
CA GLY A 170 -14.29 10.87 9.92
C GLY A 170 -14.50 9.54 10.64
N LEU A 171 -13.87 8.48 10.16
CA LEU A 171 -14.01 7.12 10.70
C LEU A 171 -12.96 6.85 11.78
N GLU A 172 -13.21 5.84 12.60
CA GLU A 172 -12.27 5.37 13.60
C GLU A 172 -11.15 4.52 12.96
N TRP A 173 -9.96 4.55 13.54
CA TRP A 173 -8.77 3.88 12.99
C TRP A 173 -8.86 2.35 13.03
N ASP A 174 -9.66 1.79 13.92
CA ASP A 174 -9.94 0.36 14.01
C ASP A 174 -10.72 -0.17 12.81
N GLN A 175 -11.39 0.71 12.05
CA GLN A 175 -12.13 0.36 10.83
C GLN A 175 -11.24 0.14 9.58
N ALA A 176 -9.93 0.28 9.72
CA ALA A 176 -8.99 0.13 8.60
C ALA A 176 -9.23 -1.17 7.80
N GLY A 177 -9.40 -2.31 8.48
CA GLY A 177 -9.68 -3.59 7.81
C GLY A 177 -10.99 -3.58 7.01
N ASN A 178 -12.06 -3.03 7.58
CA ASN A 178 -13.36 -2.92 6.90
C ASN A 178 -13.26 -2.06 5.62
N ILE A 179 -12.50 -0.95 5.67
CA ILE A 179 -12.27 -0.09 4.51
C ILE A 179 -11.51 -0.84 3.41
N GLN A 180 -10.47 -1.56 3.79
CA GLN A 180 -9.65 -2.36 2.87
C GLN A 180 -10.46 -3.49 2.23
N ASP A 181 -11.34 -4.15 3.00
CA ASP A 181 -12.27 -5.14 2.47
C ASP A 181 -13.25 -4.54 1.45
N LYS A 182 -13.73 -3.31 1.69
CA LYS A 182 -14.58 -2.58 0.73
C LYS A 182 -13.84 -2.26 -0.56
N ILE A 183 -12.56 -1.83 -0.49
CA ILE A 183 -11.72 -1.60 -1.68
C ILE A 183 -11.54 -2.91 -2.44
N GLN A 184 -11.23 -4.00 -1.77
CA GLN A 184 -11.07 -5.32 -2.39
C GLN A 184 -12.37 -5.81 -3.03
N MET A 185 -13.51 -5.59 -2.38
CA MET A 185 -14.82 -5.94 -2.93
C MET A 185 -15.14 -5.11 -4.17
N THR A 186 -14.79 -3.82 -4.17
CA THR A 186 -14.93 -2.92 -5.31
C THR A 186 -14.08 -3.41 -6.49
N ALA A 187 -12.83 -3.79 -6.24
CA ALA A 187 -11.95 -4.37 -7.26
C ALA A 187 -12.52 -5.66 -7.84
N LYS A 188 -13.12 -6.52 -7.00
CA LYS A 188 -13.75 -7.77 -7.43
C LYS A 188 -15.00 -7.56 -8.30
N ASN A 189 -15.78 -6.52 -8.04
CA ASN A 189 -17.06 -6.25 -8.71
C ASN A 189 -16.92 -5.32 -9.92
N GLY A 190 -15.80 -4.60 -10.05
CA GLY A 190 -15.47 -3.73 -11.17
C GLY A 190 -14.44 -4.37 -12.10
N VAL A 191 -14.01 -3.59 -13.11
CA VAL A 191 -12.85 -3.91 -13.94
C VAL A 191 -11.70 -3.01 -13.51
N THR A 192 -11.12 -3.33 -12.35
CA THR A 192 -10.08 -2.56 -11.67
C THR A 192 -9.29 -3.46 -10.72
N SER A 193 -8.22 -2.95 -10.12
CA SER A 193 -7.45 -3.63 -9.08
C SER A 193 -7.47 -2.85 -7.78
N PHE A 194 -7.05 -3.49 -6.68
CA PHE A 194 -6.86 -2.81 -5.39
C PHE A 194 -5.87 -1.66 -5.54
N GLU A 195 -4.75 -1.88 -6.22
CA GLU A 195 -3.71 -0.88 -6.48
C GLU A 195 -4.25 0.33 -7.24
N GLN A 196 -4.99 0.10 -8.34
CA GLN A 196 -5.61 1.19 -9.11
C GLN A 196 -6.60 2.00 -8.27
N LEU A 197 -7.40 1.34 -7.43
CA LEU A 197 -8.30 2.02 -6.50
C LEU A 197 -7.55 2.77 -5.40
N ALA A 198 -6.42 2.23 -4.90
CA ALA A 198 -5.59 2.90 -3.92
C ALA A 198 -5.04 4.24 -4.45
N GLN A 199 -4.72 4.31 -5.73
CA GLN A 199 -4.28 5.54 -6.39
C GLN A 199 -5.42 6.51 -6.75
N ALA A 200 -6.62 5.98 -7.03
CA ALA A 200 -7.76 6.75 -7.51
C ALA A 200 -8.60 7.37 -6.37
N LEU A 201 -8.91 6.59 -5.33
CA LEU A 201 -9.82 6.99 -4.25
C LEU A 201 -9.39 8.25 -3.49
N PRO A 202 -8.10 8.48 -3.17
CA PRO A 202 -7.67 9.70 -2.50
C PRO A 202 -8.02 10.98 -3.26
N ARG A 203 -8.12 10.92 -4.59
CA ARG A 203 -8.40 12.09 -5.44
C ARG A 203 -9.85 12.55 -5.36
N VAL A 204 -10.76 11.66 -5.03
CA VAL A 204 -12.22 11.90 -5.09
C VAL A 204 -12.89 11.85 -3.73
N SER A 205 -12.33 11.12 -2.77
CA SER A 205 -12.97 10.85 -1.47
C SER A 205 -13.25 12.12 -0.67
N GLY A 206 -12.36 13.12 -0.72
CA GLY A 206 -12.57 14.38 -0.03
C GLY A 206 -13.77 15.16 -0.59
N SER A 207 -13.87 15.29 -1.90
CA SER A 207 -15.00 15.95 -2.58
C SER A 207 -16.30 15.15 -2.40
N ALA A 208 -16.23 13.83 -2.45
CA ALA A 208 -17.38 12.96 -2.23
C ALA A 208 -17.93 13.12 -0.80
N SER A 209 -17.06 13.04 0.21
CA SER A 209 -17.44 13.25 1.61
C SER A 209 -18.02 14.64 1.86
N GLN A 210 -17.43 15.70 1.28
CA GLN A 210 -17.95 17.07 1.40
C GLN A 210 -19.37 17.21 0.83
N LEU A 211 -19.71 16.47 -0.21
CA LEU A 211 -21.04 16.42 -0.81
C LEU A 211 -21.99 15.43 -0.11
N GLY A 212 -21.55 14.77 0.96
CA GLY A 212 -22.35 13.79 1.69
C GLY A 212 -22.52 12.46 0.98
N VAL A 213 -21.73 12.20 -0.08
CA VAL A 213 -21.69 10.89 -0.75
C VAL A 213 -20.99 9.90 0.18
N SER A 214 -21.67 8.81 0.54
CA SER A 214 -21.11 7.80 1.42
C SER A 214 -19.95 7.05 0.76
N MET A 215 -19.08 6.44 1.60
CA MET A 215 -17.99 5.60 1.08
C MET A 215 -18.54 4.43 0.26
N ASP A 216 -19.61 3.81 0.72
CA ASP A 216 -20.23 2.66 0.02
C ASP A 216 -20.77 3.05 -1.34
N GLU A 217 -21.38 4.23 -1.44
CA GLU A 217 -21.84 4.78 -2.72
C GLU A 217 -20.66 5.11 -3.64
N LEU A 218 -19.60 5.74 -3.11
CA LEU A 218 -18.39 6.00 -3.89
C LEU A 218 -17.77 4.70 -4.44
N MET A 219 -17.69 3.65 -3.63
CA MET A 219 -17.21 2.33 -4.04
C MET A 219 -18.11 1.70 -5.12
N ALA A 220 -19.44 1.82 -4.98
CA ALA A 220 -20.39 1.34 -5.97
C ALA A 220 -20.25 2.06 -7.31
N VAL A 221 -20.05 3.38 -7.30
CA VAL A 221 -19.77 4.17 -8.51
C VAL A 221 -18.51 3.66 -9.20
N PHE A 222 -17.41 3.43 -8.47
CA PHE A 222 -16.19 2.88 -9.08
C PHE A 222 -16.43 1.48 -9.66
N ALA A 223 -17.07 0.58 -8.92
CA ALA A 223 -17.34 -0.78 -9.41
C ALA A 223 -18.17 -0.76 -10.71
N THR A 224 -19.23 0.06 -10.76
CA THR A 224 -20.13 0.14 -11.91
C THR A 224 -19.44 0.80 -13.11
N THR A 225 -18.80 1.94 -12.90
CA THR A 225 -18.23 2.72 -14.00
C THR A 225 -16.98 2.08 -14.58
N THR A 226 -16.10 1.49 -13.75
CA THR A 226 -14.96 0.73 -14.26
C THR A 226 -15.40 -0.53 -15.00
N GLY A 227 -16.53 -1.13 -14.62
CA GLY A 227 -17.15 -2.22 -15.38
C GLY A 227 -17.50 -1.86 -16.81
N VAL A 228 -17.78 -0.56 -17.07
CA VAL A 228 -18.12 -0.04 -18.41
C VAL A 228 -16.90 0.48 -19.15
N THR A 229 -16.04 1.26 -18.48
CA THR A 229 -14.89 1.93 -19.11
C THR A 229 -13.62 1.09 -19.14
N GLY A 230 -13.43 0.22 -18.18
CA GLY A 230 -12.17 -0.52 -17.97
C GLY A 230 -10.99 0.35 -17.53
N ASP A 231 -11.19 1.64 -17.22
CA ASP A 231 -10.13 2.58 -16.87
C ASP A 231 -10.44 3.33 -15.56
N THR A 232 -9.78 2.91 -14.49
CA THR A 232 -9.96 3.48 -13.14
C THR A 232 -9.46 4.92 -13.05
N ALA A 233 -8.39 5.26 -13.75
CA ALA A 233 -7.81 6.60 -13.72
C ALA A 233 -8.72 7.60 -14.45
N GLU A 234 -9.30 7.19 -15.58
CA GLU A 234 -10.32 7.98 -16.30
C GLU A 234 -11.55 8.20 -15.43
N VAL A 235 -12.11 7.14 -14.84
CA VAL A 235 -13.25 7.22 -13.91
C VAL A 235 -12.97 8.19 -12.77
N SER A 236 -11.80 8.08 -12.13
CA SER A 236 -11.38 8.99 -11.06
C SER A 236 -11.35 10.45 -11.51
N THR A 237 -10.82 10.71 -12.71
CA THR A 237 -10.70 12.07 -13.26
C THR A 237 -12.07 12.66 -13.59
N GLN A 238 -12.95 11.88 -14.24
CA GLN A 238 -14.30 12.31 -14.58
C GLN A 238 -15.15 12.53 -13.33
N LEU A 239 -15.10 11.62 -12.36
CA LEU A 239 -15.82 11.75 -11.09
C LEU A 239 -15.35 12.98 -10.31
N ALA A 240 -14.03 13.21 -10.20
CA ALA A 240 -13.50 14.41 -9.58
C ALA A 240 -14.01 15.69 -10.25
N ALA A 241 -14.10 15.72 -11.59
CA ALA A 241 -14.63 16.88 -12.31
C ALA A 241 -16.12 17.11 -12.00
N VAL A 242 -16.93 16.05 -11.96
CA VAL A 242 -18.36 16.13 -11.58
C VAL A 242 -18.51 16.64 -10.16
N LEU A 243 -17.86 16.02 -9.18
CA LEU A 243 -17.94 16.41 -7.76
C LEU A 243 -17.49 17.87 -7.55
N ASN A 244 -16.37 18.27 -8.17
CA ASN A 244 -15.90 19.65 -8.08
C ASN A 244 -16.86 20.66 -8.74
N SER A 245 -17.54 20.28 -9.82
CA SER A 245 -18.55 21.14 -10.46
C SER A 245 -19.79 21.31 -9.58
N LEU A 246 -20.14 20.32 -8.77
CA LEU A 246 -21.21 20.40 -7.79
C LEU A 246 -20.82 21.24 -6.56
N ILE A 247 -19.54 21.20 -6.15
CA ILE A 247 -19.02 22.02 -5.03
C ILE A 247 -18.86 23.49 -5.45
N LYS A 248 -18.38 23.72 -6.68
CA LYS A 248 -18.10 25.07 -7.22
C LYS A 248 -18.74 25.23 -8.60
N PRO A 249 -20.07 25.32 -8.68
CA PRO A 249 -20.74 25.52 -9.96
C PRO A 249 -20.40 26.90 -10.57
N SER A 250 -20.41 26.99 -11.90
CA SER A 250 -20.31 28.29 -12.56
C SER A 250 -21.54 29.17 -12.25
N ALA A 251 -21.44 30.48 -12.51
CA ALA A 251 -22.56 31.39 -12.31
C ALA A 251 -23.75 31.01 -13.17
N GLU A 252 -23.50 30.57 -14.41
CA GLU A 252 -24.51 30.08 -15.36
C GLU A 252 -25.15 28.78 -14.87
N ALA A 253 -24.36 27.82 -14.37
CA ALA A 253 -24.86 26.58 -13.83
C ALA A 253 -25.70 26.83 -12.56
N THR A 254 -25.28 27.74 -11.70
CA THR A 254 -26.04 28.14 -10.50
C THR A 254 -27.38 28.79 -10.87
N LYS A 255 -27.38 29.66 -11.87
CA LYS A 255 -28.60 30.30 -12.36
C LYS A 255 -29.58 29.26 -12.94
N ALA A 256 -29.11 28.39 -13.82
CA ALA A 256 -29.93 27.33 -14.38
C ALA A 256 -30.47 26.36 -13.31
N ALA A 257 -29.65 25.98 -12.36
CA ALA A 257 -30.07 25.13 -11.23
C ALA A 257 -31.18 25.78 -10.41
N ASN A 258 -31.05 27.08 -10.10
CA ASN A 258 -32.09 27.84 -9.38
C ASN A 258 -33.40 27.93 -10.16
N GLU A 259 -33.33 28.11 -11.48
CA GLU A 259 -34.51 28.12 -12.37
C GLU A 259 -35.21 26.76 -12.46
N MET A 260 -34.44 25.67 -12.33
CA MET A 260 -34.95 24.29 -12.24
C MET A 260 -35.37 23.89 -10.82
N GLY A 261 -35.12 24.72 -9.81
CA GLY A 261 -35.42 24.41 -8.40
C GLY A 261 -34.46 23.38 -7.78
N ILE A 262 -33.25 23.23 -8.33
CA ILE A 262 -32.26 22.26 -7.89
C ILE A 262 -31.13 22.98 -7.15
N GLY A 263 -30.73 22.45 -5.98
CA GLY A 263 -29.53 22.89 -5.26
C GLY A 263 -28.33 22.01 -5.56
N PHE A 264 -27.16 22.60 -5.81
CA PHE A 264 -25.89 21.87 -5.90
C PHE A 264 -25.23 21.83 -4.50
N ASN A 265 -25.67 20.92 -3.65
CA ASN A 265 -25.19 20.78 -2.29
C ASN A 265 -25.49 19.39 -1.72
N ALA A 266 -24.85 19.06 -0.60
CA ALA A 266 -25.02 17.79 0.09
C ALA A 266 -26.48 17.47 0.45
N ALA A 267 -27.25 18.50 0.88
CA ALA A 267 -28.65 18.28 1.26
C ALA A 267 -29.52 17.85 0.07
N SER A 268 -29.28 18.39 -1.12
CA SER A 268 -30.01 18.00 -2.33
C SER A 268 -29.64 16.60 -2.80
N ILE A 269 -28.36 16.22 -2.71
CA ILE A 269 -27.90 14.85 -3.00
C ILE A 269 -28.52 13.85 -2.03
N GLN A 270 -28.52 14.17 -0.74
CA GLN A 270 -29.14 13.33 0.28
C GLN A 270 -30.66 13.21 0.11
N ALA A 271 -31.34 14.32 -0.22
CA ALA A 271 -32.77 14.32 -0.50
C ALA A 271 -33.17 13.50 -1.73
N ALA A 272 -32.28 13.40 -2.71
CA ALA A 272 -32.46 12.53 -3.88
C ALA A 272 -32.22 11.04 -3.57
N GLY A 273 -31.67 10.71 -2.39
CA GLY A 273 -31.32 9.37 -2.00
C GLY A 273 -29.95 8.92 -2.53
N GLY A 274 -29.04 9.87 -2.78
CA GLY A 274 -27.65 9.65 -3.17
C GLY A 274 -27.25 10.32 -4.48
N LEU A 275 -25.96 10.23 -4.81
CA LEU A 275 -25.36 10.90 -5.97
C LEU A 275 -25.94 10.39 -7.30
N GLU A 276 -26.13 9.07 -7.44
CA GLU A 276 -26.67 8.47 -8.66
C GLU A 276 -28.07 9.02 -8.95
N ASN A 277 -28.98 8.94 -7.99
CA ASN A 277 -30.36 9.44 -8.14
C ASN A 277 -30.37 10.95 -8.37
N PHE A 278 -29.48 11.69 -7.69
CA PHE A 278 -29.32 13.13 -7.90
C PHE A 278 -28.92 13.45 -9.35
N LEU A 279 -27.93 12.74 -9.90
CA LEU A 279 -27.47 12.96 -11.27
C LEU A 279 -28.52 12.56 -12.30
N LEU A 280 -29.26 11.47 -12.08
CA LEU A 280 -30.39 11.07 -12.95
C LEU A 280 -31.53 12.10 -12.90
N GLY A 281 -31.88 12.61 -11.72
CA GLY A 281 -32.86 13.66 -11.53
C GLY A 281 -32.42 14.99 -12.15
N LEU A 282 -31.14 15.32 -12.07
CA LEU A 282 -30.54 16.50 -12.70
C LEU A 282 -30.64 16.41 -14.24
N ASP A 283 -30.29 15.26 -14.81
CA ASP A 283 -30.41 15.04 -16.28
C ASP A 283 -31.85 15.20 -16.74
N ALA A 284 -32.82 14.59 -16.08
CA ALA A 284 -34.24 14.73 -16.39
C ALA A 284 -34.72 16.20 -16.32
N SER A 285 -34.27 16.94 -15.27
CA SER A 285 -34.64 18.35 -15.12
C SER A 285 -34.00 19.24 -16.18
N ILE A 286 -32.78 18.95 -16.62
CA ILE A 286 -32.11 19.65 -17.73
C ILE A 286 -32.88 19.42 -19.04
N GLN A 287 -33.32 18.20 -19.31
CA GLN A 287 -34.11 17.88 -20.50
C GLN A 287 -35.45 18.62 -20.49
N GLU A 288 -36.17 18.64 -19.37
CA GLU A 288 -37.43 19.36 -19.23
C GLU A 288 -37.25 20.87 -19.37
N TYR A 289 -36.21 21.46 -18.74
CA TYR A 289 -35.90 22.88 -18.85
C TYR A 289 -35.55 23.26 -20.31
N SER A 290 -34.73 22.45 -20.97
CA SER A 290 -34.37 22.64 -22.38
C SER A 290 -35.59 22.60 -23.30
N ALA A 291 -36.51 21.67 -23.06
CA ALA A 291 -37.76 21.58 -23.82
C ALA A 291 -38.67 22.81 -23.63
N LYS A 292 -38.74 23.38 -22.40
CA LYS A 292 -39.56 24.55 -22.08
C LYS A 292 -38.98 25.87 -22.60
N THR A 293 -37.66 26.02 -22.59
CA THR A 293 -37.03 27.30 -22.92
C THR A 293 -36.57 27.40 -24.37
N GLY A 294 -36.57 26.30 -25.13
CA GLY A 294 -35.97 26.22 -26.46
C GLY A 294 -34.46 26.45 -26.48
N GLN A 295 -33.84 26.63 -25.32
CA GLN A 295 -32.38 26.74 -25.16
C GLN A 295 -31.83 25.34 -25.05
N LEU A 296 -31.17 24.87 -26.10
CA LEU A 296 -30.39 23.65 -26.03
C LEU A 296 -29.37 23.77 -24.91
N SER A 297 -29.39 22.78 -24.06
CA SER A 297 -28.50 22.61 -22.87
C SER A 297 -27.00 22.48 -23.20
N GLN A 298 -26.55 23.05 -24.34
CA GLN A 298 -25.14 22.99 -24.77
C GLN A 298 -24.17 23.48 -23.72
N THR A 299 -24.56 24.45 -22.89
CA THR A 299 -23.64 25.03 -21.88
C THR A 299 -23.34 24.09 -20.74
N ILE A 300 -24.28 23.22 -20.34
CA ILE A 300 -24.04 22.26 -19.23
C ILE A 300 -23.39 20.99 -19.77
N TYR A 301 -23.77 20.52 -20.95
CA TYR A 301 -23.15 19.37 -21.61
C TYR A 301 -21.72 19.65 -22.12
N THR A 302 -21.43 20.86 -22.60
CA THR A 302 -20.08 21.24 -23.04
C THR A 302 -19.09 21.35 -21.90
N SER A 303 -19.50 21.73 -20.71
CA SER A 303 -18.57 21.78 -19.57
C SER A 303 -18.12 20.38 -19.09
N VAL A 304 -18.90 19.34 -19.37
CA VAL A 304 -18.61 17.95 -19.02
C VAL A 304 -18.03 17.16 -20.20
N ARG A 305 -18.38 17.51 -21.43
CA ARG A 305 -18.01 16.75 -22.65
C ARG A 305 -16.81 17.30 -23.40
N ASP A 306 -16.52 18.60 -23.31
CA ASP A 306 -15.45 19.27 -24.08
C ASP A 306 -14.12 19.39 -23.33
N LYS A 307 -13.93 18.66 -22.23
CA LYS A 307 -12.64 18.45 -21.61
C LYS A 307 -12.06 17.07 -21.99
N LYS A 308 -12.16 16.71 -23.26
CA LYS A 308 -11.34 15.65 -23.84
C LYS A 308 -9.97 16.15 -24.24
#